data_5aaa225f7a06caa2f1d92f97cdd67b16
#
_entry.id   5aaa225f7a06caa2f1d92f97cdd67b16
#
_cell.length_a   1.000
_cell.length_b   1.000
_cell.length_c   1.000
_cell.angle_alpha   90.00
_cell.angle_beta   90.00
_cell.angle_gamma   90.00
#
_symmetry.space_group_name_H-M   'P 1'
#
loop_
_entity.id
_entity.type
_entity.pdbx_description
1 polymer ?
#
loop_
_entity_poly.entity_id
_entity_poly.type
_entity_poly.pdbx_seq_one_letter_code
_entity_poly.pdbx_strand_id
1 'polypeptide(L)'
;MITPKTKGILICNPGNPTGYLYSKKELETLRDIVKKHDLFLFADEVYREFCYDGAEHYSCLQLQGIENNVVLVDSVSKRYSMCGARVGALISKNAELMAMALKFGQARLSPPTFGQIAGEAALATPQSYFENVIDEYVERRDIVVNGLNKIEGVTCPKPKGAFYAIAKLPIDNADKFCQWLLEDFEFNGQTVMLAPATGFYATKGAGQQEVRIAYVLNKEALENAVICLEEALKVYPGKV
;
A
#
# COMPACT_ATOMS: atom_id res chain seq x y z
N MET A 1 14.22 -15.30 -12.02
CA MET A 1 14.58 -13.87 -12.03
C MET A 1 15.75 -13.53 -11.10
N ILE A 2 16.10 -14.43 -10.15
CA ILE A 2 17.30 -14.23 -9.30
C ILE A 2 18.56 -14.47 -10.14
N THR A 3 19.51 -13.54 -10.06
CA THR A 3 20.79 -13.58 -10.76
C THR A 3 21.92 -13.37 -9.75
N PRO A 4 23.20 -13.60 -10.10
CA PRO A 4 24.34 -13.28 -9.24
C PRO A 4 24.43 -11.80 -8.81
N LYS A 5 23.71 -10.91 -9.48
CA LYS A 5 23.63 -9.49 -9.13
C LYS A 5 22.51 -9.18 -8.14
N THR A 6 21.56 -10.09 -7.91
CA THR A 6 20.46 -9.91 -6.96
C THR A 6 21.00 -9.89 -5.54
N LYS A 7 20.68 -8.85 -4.77
CA LYS A 7 21.12 -8.67 -3.38
C LYS A 7 20.00 -8.77 -2.37
N GLY A 8 18.77 -8.56 -2.79
CA GLY A 8 17.64 -8.61 -1.89
C GLY A 8 16.31 -8.65 -2.62
N ILE A 9 15.28 -8.92 -1.85
CA ILE A 9 13.87 -8.90 -2.26
C ILE A 9 13.18 -7.85 -1.41
N LEU A 10 12.40 -6.98 -2.03
CA LEU A 10 11.56 -6.00 -1.33
C LEU A 10 10.10 -6.42 -1.47
N ILE A 11 9.40 -6.48 -0.34
CA ILE A 11 7.95 -6.65 -0.30
C ILE A 11 7.31 -5.56 0.53
N CYS A 12 6.05 -5.25 0.23
CA CYS A 12 5.18 -4.44 1.08
C CYS A 12 4.04 -5.36 1.59
N ASN A 13 3.88 -5.48 2.90
CA ASN A 13 2.94 -6.42 3.51
C ASN A 13 2.22 -5.83 4.72
N PRO A 14 0.92 -5.52 4.61
CA PRO A 14 0.05 -5.49 3.43
C PRO A 14 0.51 -4.53 2.35
N GLY A 15 0.17 -4.83 1.08
CA GLY A 15 0.78 -4.24 -0.09
C GLY A 15 0.16 -2.92 -0.57
N ASN A 16 0.98 -1.92 -0.84
CA ASN A 16 0.70 -0.85 -1.77
C ASN A 16 1.38 -1.23 -3.11
N PRO A 17 0.67 -1.31 -4.23
CA PRO A 17 -0.64 -0.72 -4.52
C PRO A 17 -1.84 -1.67 -4.42
N THR A 18 -1.65 -2.95 -4.18
CA THR A 18 -2.66 -4.00 -4.45
C THR A 18 -3.61 -4.31 -3.29
N GLY A 19 -3.25 -3.90 -2.06
CA GLY A 19 -3.94 -4.37 -0.86
C GLY A 19 -3.75 -5.87 -0.56
N TYR A 20 -2.75 -6.50 -1.21
CA TYR A 20 -2.43 -7.90 -0.99
C TYR A 20 -1.83 -8.11 0.39
N LEU A 21 -2.26 -9.18 1.06
CA LEU A 21 -1.70 -9.63 2.33
C LEU A 21 -1.09 -11.02 2.14
N TYR A 22 0.22 -11.12 2.37
CA TYR A 22 0.92 -12.40 2.29
C TYR A 22 0.51 -13.32 3.42
N SER A 23 0.16 -14.56 3.09
CA SER A 23 -0.05 -15.61 4.07
C SER A 23 1.28 -16.04 4.71
N LYS A 24 1.21 -16.61 5.92
CA LYS A 24 2.38 -17.18 6.59
C LYS A 24 3.13 -18.17 5.68
N LYS A 25 2.39 -19.04 4.96
CA LYS A 25 2.97 -20.03 4.03
C LYS A 25 3.77 -19.37 2.89
N GLU A 26 3.27 -18.27 2.32
CA GLU A 26 3.98 -17.54 1.27
C GLU A 26 5.25 -16.88 1.82
N LEU A 27 5.18 -16.32 3.03
CA LEU A 27 6.35 -15.75 3.69
C LEU A 27 7.39 -16.82 4.05
N GLU A 28 6.97 -18.02 4.46
CA GLU A 28 7.87 -19.16 4.67
C GLU A 28 8.52 -19.63 3.36
N THR A 29 7.79 -19.62 2.25
CA THR A 29 8.37 -19.88 0.92
C THR A 29 9.39 -18.82 0.54
N LEU A 30 9.10 -17.55 0.83
CA LEU A 30 10.03 -16.45 0.59
C LEU A 30 11.27 -16.57 1.46
N ARG A 31 11.13 -16.97 2.75
CA ARG A 31 12.26 -17.29 3.65
C ARG A 31 13.19 -18.34 3.03
N ASP A 32 12.64 -19.41 2.48
CA ASP A 32 13.45 -20.49 1.90
C ASP A 32 14.22 -20.01 0.66
N ILE A 33 13.62 -19.13 -0.14
CA ILE A 33 14.30 -18.47 -1.26
C ILE A 33 15.44 -17.58 -0.76
N VAL A 34 15.16 -16.73 0.23
CA VAL A 34 16.15 -15.83 0.85
C VAL A 34 17.34 -16.60 1.40
N LYS A 35 17.06 -17.68 2.16
CA LYS A 35 18.08 -18.56 2.73
C LYS A 35 18.91 -19.26 1.66
N LYS A 36 18.25 -19.79 0.62
CA LYS A 36 18.92 -20.53 -0.47
C LYS A 36 19.91 -19.65 -1.26
N HIS A 37 19.59 -18.39 -1.44
CA HIS A 37 20.33 -17.46 -2.30
C HIS A 37 21.13 -16.40 -1.53
N ASP A 38 21.13 -16.49 -0.19
CA ASP A 38 21.78 -15.53 0.72
C ASP A 38 21.42 -14.07 0.38
N LEU A 39 20.12 -13.79 0.33
CA LEU A 39 19.58 -12.48 -0.01
C LEU A 39 19.16 -11.72 1.25
N PHE A 40 19.05 -10.40 1.15
CA PHE A 40 18.30 -9.62 2.13
C PHE A 40 16.80 -9.64 1.79
N LEU A 41 15.95 -9.65 2.84
CA LEU A 41 14.51 -9.47 2.74
C LEU A 41 14.14 -8.11 3.34
N PHE A 42 13.82 -7.15 2.49
CA PHE A 42 13.28 -5.86 2.91
C PHE A 42 11.77 -5.98 3.00
N ALA A 43 11.22 -5.78 4.19
CA ALA A 43 9.79 -5.84 4.45
C ALA A 43 9.27 -4.47 4.88
N ASP A 44 8.51 -3.81 4.02
CA ASP A 44 7.73 -2.63 4.39
C ASP A 44 6.42 -3.09 5.03
N GLU A 45 6.32 -2.95 6.35
CA GLU A 45 5.17 -3.39 7.14
C GLU A 45 4.34 -2.21 7.68
N VAL A 46 4.44 -1.05 7.04
CA VAL A 46 3.77 0.19 7.47
C VAL A 46 2.25 0.07 7.56
N TYR A 47 1.64 -0.87 6.83
CA TYR A 47 0.20 -1.14 6.82
C TYR A 47 -0.23 -2.33 7.70
N ARG A 48 0.62 -2.86 8.56
CA ARG A 48 0.37 -4.12 9.31
C ARG A 48 -0.90 -4.13 10.15
N GLU A 49 -1.38 -2.96 10.61
CA GLU A 49 -2.63 -2.86 11.36
C GLU A 49 -3.88 -2.93 10.44
N PHE A 50 -3.71 -2.65 9.15
CA PHE A 50 -4.80 -2.64 8.18
C PHE A 50 -4.96 -4.02 7.55
N CYS A 51 -5.54 -4.95 8.31
CA CYS A 51 -5.92 -6.30 7.87
C CYS A 51 -7.41 -6.48 8.06
N TYR A 52 -8.10 -7.11 7.11
CA TYR A 52 -9.55 -7.13 7.01
C TYR A 52 -10.11 -8.54 6.98
N ASP A 53 -11.39 -8.67 7.32
CA ASP A 53 -12.16 -9.93 7.20
C ASP A 53 -11.54 -11.08 8.01
N GLY A 54 -10.99 -10.79 9.20
CA GLY A 54 -10.36 -11.78 10.08
C GLY A 54 -8.98 -12.26 9.62
N ALA A 55 -8.40 -11.61 8.59
CA ALA A 55 -7.03 -11.89 8.19
C ALA A 55 -6.04 -11.23 9.16
N GLU A 56 -4.92 -11.90 9.42
CA GLU A 56 -3.88 -11.44 10.33
C GLU A 56 -2.55 -11.21 9.61
N HIS A 57 -1.87 -10.14 10.00
CA HIS A 57 -0.52 -9.86 9.55
C HIS A 57 0.49 -10.78 10.25
N TYR A 58 1.39 -11.38 9.46
CA TYR A 58 2.55 -12.10 9.97
C TYR A 58 3.82 -11.31 9.63
N SER A 59 4.56 -10.85 10.65
CA SER A 59 5.77 -10.06 10.42
C SER A 59 6.92 -10.92 9.92
N CYS A 60 7.69 -10.39 8.97
CA CYS A 60 8.91 -11.02 8.49
C CYS A 60 9.99 -11.18 9.57
N LEU A 61 9.95 -10.42 10.66
CA LEU A 61 10.84 -10.61 11.81
C LEU A 61 10.59 -11.93 12.57
N GLN A 62 9.46 -12.59 12.34
CA GLN A 62 9.12 -13.89 12.94
C GLN A 62 9.66 -15.08 12.12
N LEU A 63 10.20 -14.82 10.92
CA LEU A 63 10.77 -15.86 10.06
C LEU A 63 12.09 -16.37 10.64
N GLN A 64 12.13 -17.68 10.96
CA GLN A 64 13.27 -18.29 11.61
C GLN A 64 14.33 -18.74 10.58
N GLY A 65 15.62 -18.62 10.98
CA GLY A 65 16.76 -19.09 10.19
C GLY A 65 17.23 -18.12 9.11
N ILE A 66 16.67 -16.89 9.07
CA ILE A 66 17.10 -15.75 8.23
C ILE A 66 17.09 -14.43 9.03
N GLU A 67 17.23 -14.49 10.35
CA GLU A 67 17.08 -13.34 11.23
C GLU A 67 18.01 -12.17 10.87
N ASN A 68 19.22 -12.48 10.41
CA ASN A 68 20.20 -11.49 9.98
C ASN A 68 19.98 -10.99 8.55
N ASN A 69 19.08 -11.60 7.80
CA ASN A 69 18.76 -11.21 6.43
C ASN A 69 17.56 -10.29 6.36
N VAL A 70 16.71 -10.22 7.43
CA VAL A 70 15.49 -9.42 7.44
C VAL A 70 15.79 -7.99 7.82
N VAL A 71 15.27 -7.07 7.02
CA VAL A 71 15.28 -5.63 7.25
C VAL A 71 13.84 -5.14 7.18
N LEU A 72 13.25 -4.83 8.33
CA LEU A 72 11.89 -4.31 8.42
C LEU A 72 11.91 -2.79 8.41
N VAL A 73 10.98 -2.20 7.66
CA VAL A 73 10.71 -0.76 7.65
C VAL A 73 9.30 -0.54 8.17
N ASP A 74 9.17 0.37 9.12
CA ASP A 74 7.89 0.74 9.75
C ASP A 74 7.79 2.24 9.93
N SER A 75 6.59 2.75 10.20
CA SER A 75 6.33 4.17 10.40
C SER A 75 5.08 4.41 11.25
N VAL A 76 5.08 5.50 12.00
CA VAL A 76 3.89 6.01 12.71
C VAL A 76 2.85 6.59 11.75
N SER A 77 3.21 6.80 10.48
CA SER A 77 2.44 7.55 9.49
C SER A 77 1.04 7.00 9.25
N LYS A 78 0.91 5.67 9.14
CA LYS A 78 -0.37 5.03 8.77
C LYS A 78 -1.14 4.58 9.99
N ARG A 79 -0.48 3.83 10.87
CA ARG A 79 -1.03 3.28 12.10
C ARG A 79 -1.71 4.31 12.99
N TYR A 80 -1.10 5.47 13.14
CA TYR A 80 -1.57 6.55 14.02
C TYR A 80 -2.08 7.77 13.26
N SER A 81 -2.31 7.67 11.95
CA SER A 81 -2.70 8.81 11.09
C SER A 81 -1.74 10.02 11.21
N MET A 82 -0.45 9.75 11.43
CA MET A 82 0.58 10.74 11.74
C MET A 82 1.58 10.92 10.59
N CYS A 83 1.11 10.95 9.34
CA CYS A 83 2.00 11.08 8.18
C CYS A 83 2.84 12.38 8.18
N GLY A 84 2.34 13.44 8.80
CA GLY A 84 3.03 14.72 8.96
C GLY A 84 4.15 14.70 10.01
N ALA A 85 4.17 13.74 10.94
CA ALA A 85 5.20 13.63 11.98
C ALA A 85 6.58 13.25 11.43
N ARG A 86 6.65 12.60 10.26
CA ARG A 86 7.87 12.20 9.57
C ARG A 86 8.80 11.29 10.41
N VAL A 87 8.21 10.35 11.14
CA VAL A 87 8.91 9.39 12.00
C VAL A 87 8.69 7.96 11.47
N GLY A 88 9.75 7.24 11.31
CA GLY A 88 9.76 5.84 10.94
C GLY A 88 10.95 5.12 11.55
N ALA A 89 11.00 3.81 11.37
CA ALA A 89 12.02 2.95 11.93
C ALA A 89 12.54 1.95 10.90
N LEU A 90 13.84 1.68 10.94
CA LEU A 90 14.47 0.55 10.28
C LEU A 90 14.89 -0.43 11.38
N ILE A 91 14.51 -1.69 11.24
CA ILE A 91 14.65 -2.71 12.27
C ILE A 91 15.30 -3.95 11.66
N SER A 92 16.38 -4.44 12.25
CA SER A 92 17.01 -5.69 11.87
C SER A 92 17.77 -6.30 13.03
N LYS A 93 17.93 -7.62 13.05
CA LYS A 93 18.83 -8.31 13.99
C LYS A 93 20.28 -8.34 13.51
N ASN A 94 20.55 -7.90 12.28
CA ASN A 94 21.90 -7.79 11.72
C ASN A 94 22.64 -6.58 12.28
N ALA A 95 23.55 -6.80 13.22
CA ALA A 95 24.28 -5.75 13.91
C ALA A 95 25.15 -4.90 12.97
N GLU A 96 25.76 -5.53 11.96
CA GLU A 96 26.62 -4.83 10.98
C GLU A 96 25.76 -3.89 10.12
N LEU A 97 24.62 -4.38 9.60
CA LEU A 97 23.68 -3.58 8.84
C LEU A 97 23.16 -2.39 9.70
N MET A 98 22.81 -2.64 10.96
CA MET A 98 22.33 -1.58 11.85
C MET A 98 23.42 -0.54 12.16
N ALA A 99 24.67 -0.95 12.32
CA ALA A 99 25.79 -0.02 12.47
C ALA A 99 26.00 0.85 11.22
N MET A 100 25.85 0.28 10.03
CA MET A 100 25.90 1.04 8.78
C MET A 100 24.70 1.99 8.62
N ALA A 101 23.50 1.50 8.90
CA ALA A 101 22.27 2.31 8.86
C ALA A 101 22.35 3.53 9.82
N LEU A 102 22.94 3.33 11.00
CA LEU A 102 23.15 4.41 11.97
C LEU A 102 24.06 5.52 11.40
N LYS A 103 25.13 5.19 10.67
CA LYS A 103 25.99 6.19 10.02
C LYS A 103 25.22 7.05 9.02
N PHE A 104 24.35 6.44 8.22
CA PHE A 104 23.46 7.18 7.30
C PHE A 104 22.42 8.01 8.08
N GLY A 105 21.87 7.46 9.17
CA GLY A 105 20.96 8.18 10.06
C GLY A 105 21.61 9.42 10.69
N GLN A 106 22.86 9.31 11.12
CA GLN A 106 23.63 10.43 11.66
C GLN A 106 23.93 11.51 10.61
N ALA A 107 24.25 11.11 9.37
CA ALA A 107 24.45 12.04 8.28
C ALA A 107 23.16 12.79 7.86
N ARG A 108 22.02 12.10 7.93
CA ARG A 108 20.69 12.70 7.65
C ARG A 108 20.17 13.56 8.79
N LEU A 109 20.63 13.37 10.01
CA LEU A 109 20.12 13.88 11.28
C LEU A 109 18.80 13.21 11.71
N SER A 110 18.35 13.55 12.93
CA SER A 110 17.17 12.96 13.54
C SER A 110 15.86 13.43 12.88
N PRO A 111 14.76 12.66 12.99
CA PRO A 111 13.42 13.17 12.70
C PRO A 111 13.08 14.41 13.55
N PRO A 112 12.05 15.20 13.16
CA PRO A 112 11.64 16.37 13.93
C PRO A 112 11.33 16.00 15.41
N THR A 113 11.82 16.78 16.35
CA THR A 113 11.66 16.51 17.80
C THR A 113 10.19 16.37 18.20
N PHE A 114 9.32 17.28 17.75
CA PHE A 114 7.88 17.18 18.01
C PHE A 114 7.25 15.91 17.44
N GLY A 115 7.72 15.46 16.28
CA GLY A 115 7.29 14.20 15.67
C GLY A 115 7.70 13.00 16.52
N GLN A 116 8.89 13.01 17.13
CA GLN A 116 9.35 11.96 18.04
C GLN A 116 8.52 11.90 19.32
N ILE A 117 8.29 13.06 19.96
CA ILE A 117 7.46 13.17 21.18
C ILE A 117 6.03 12.67 20.90
N ALA A 118 5.44 13.10 19.78
CA ALA A 118 4.12 12.63 19.36
C ALA A 118 4.12 11.12 19.06
N GLY A 119 5.19 10.58 18.43
CA GLY A 119 5.35 9.15 18.18
C GLY A 119 5.46 8.33 19.47
N GLU A 120 6.18 8.82 20.47
CA GLU A 120 6.27 8.20 21.81
C GLU A 120 4.88 8.16 22.48
N ALA A 121 4.18 9.30 22.51
CA ALA A 121 2.82 9.37 23.03
C ALA A 121 1.84 8.43 22.33
N ALA A 122 1.98 8.26 21.03
CA ALA A 122 1.14 7.36 20.24
C ALA A 122 1.28 5.88 20.63
N LEU A 123 2.37 5.46 21.27
CA LEU A 123 2.53 4.09 21.78
C LEU A 123 1.52 3.74 22.87
N ALA A 124 0.94 4.73 23.55
CA ALA A 124 -0.12 4.55 24.54
C ALA A 124 -1.54 4.51 23.92
N THR A 125 -1.66 4.54 22.60
CA THR A 125 -2.97 4.49 21.93
C THR A 125 -3.69 3.18 22.27
N PRO A 126 -4.95 3.24 22.75
CA PRO A 126 -5.68 2.05 23.16
C PRO A 126 -6.06 1.19 21.94
N GLN A 127 -6.20 -0.12 22.17
CA GLN A 127 -6.55 -1.09 21.13
C GLN A 127 -7.87 -0.74 20.42
N SER A 128 -8.84 -0.18 21.15
CA SER A 128 -10.13 0.26 20.59
C SER A 128 -10.01 1.31 19.48
N TYR A 129 -8.94 2.12 19.49
CA TYR A 129 -8.68 3.04 18.36
C TYR A 129 -8.44 2.27 17.06
N PHE A 130 -7.61 1.23 17.11
CA PHE A 130 -7.31 0.42 15.92
C PHE A 130 -8.54 -0.33 15.44
N GLU A 131 -9.33 -0.89 16.34
CA GLU A 131 -10.58 -1.58 16.03
C GLU A 131 -11.54 -0.65 15.27
N ASN A 132 -11.80 0.54 15.81
CA ASN A 132 -12.65 1.54 15.16
C ASN A 132 -12.11 1.98 13.79
N VAL A 133 -10.79 2.16 13.66
CA VAL A 133 -10.16 2.52 12.39
C VAL A 133 -10.33 1.40 11.37
N ILE A 134 -10.14 0.15 11.75
CA ILE A 134 -10.30 -1.00 10.86
C ILE A 134 -11.75 -1.12 10.39
N ASP A 135 -12.73 -1.00 11.28
CA ASP A 135 -14.15 -1.04 10.93
C ASP A 135 -14.51 0.05 9.90
N GLU A 136 -14.06 1.28 10.12
CA GLU A 136 -14.26 2.38 9.18
C GLU A 136 -13.61 2.09 7.81
N TYR A 137 -12.39 1.52 7.77
CA TYR A 137 -11.72 1.19 6.51
C TYR A 137 -12.35 -0.01 5.80
N VAL A 138 -12.94 -0.95 6.52
CA VAL A 138 -13.76 -2.03 5.93
C VAL A 138 -14.95 -1.45 5.19
N GLU A 139 -15.68 -0.52 5.81
CA GLU A 139 -16.83 0.14 5.17
C GLU A 139 -16.41 0.95 3.93
N ARG A 140 -15.35 1.74 4.04
CA ARG A 140 -14.80 2.53 2.92
C ARG A 140 -14.37 1.63 1.75
N ARG A 141 -13.66 0.54 2.04
CA ARG A 141 -13.26 -0.45 1.04
C ARG A 141 -14.49 -1.02 0.34
N ASP A 142 -15.49 -1.43 1.10
CA ASP A 142 -16.66 -2.12 0.59
C ASP A 142 -17.52 -1.19 -0.26
N ILE A 143 -17.63 0.10 0.08
CA ILE A 143 -18.27 1.13 -0.77
C ILE A 143 -17.57 1.17 -2.14
N VAL A 144 -16.25 1.34 -2.15
CA VAL A 144 -15.49 1.48 -3.39
C VAL A 144 -15.52 0.20 -4.22
N VAL A 145 -15.18 -0.94 -3.61
CA VAL A 145 -15.09 -2.21 -4.34
C VAL A 145 -16.44 -2.66 -4.88
N ASN A 146 -17.50 -2.58 -4.06
CA ASN A 146 -18.84 -2.98 -4.48
C ASN A 146 -19.42 -1.99 -5.50
N GLY A 147 -19.16 -0.70 -5.35
CA GLY A 147 -19.59 0.32 -6.30
C GLY A 147 -18.93 0.12 -7.67
N LEU A 148 -17.62 0.00 -7.70
CA LEU A 148 -16.85 -0.21 -8.93
C LEU A 148 -17.25 -1.48 -9.68
N ASN A 149 -17.43 -2.59 -8.98
CA ASN A 149 -17.81 -3.86 -9.61
C ASN A 149 -19.26 -3.89 -10.16
N LYS A 150 -20.06 -2.84 -9.92
CA LYS A 150 -21.36 -2.66 -10.59
C LYS A 150 -21.24 -1.96 -11.94
N ILE A 151 -20.12 -1.30 -12.20
CA ILE A 151 -19.87 -0.59 -13.47
C ILE A 151 -19.48 -1.63 -14.53
N GLU A 152 -20.14 -1.59 -15.66
CA GLU A 152 -19.88 -2.53 -16.76
C GLU A 152 -18.42 -2.45 -17.25
N GLY A 153 -17.77 -3.60 -17.38
CA GLY A 153 -16.38 -3.71 -17.82
C GLY A 153 -15.33 -3.41 -16.73
N VAL A 154 -15.73 -3.01 -15.52
CA VAL A 154 -14.82 -2.77 -14.41
C VAL A 154 -14.64 -4.04 -13.57
N THR A 155 -13.40 -4.31 -13.15
CA THR A 155 -13.08 -5.37 -12.19
C THR A 155 -12.17 -4.81 -11.11
N CYS A 156 -12.60 -4.91 -9.85
CA CYS A 156 -11.84 -4.49 -8.68
C CYS A 156 -11.83 -5.62 -7.65
N PRO A 157 -10.74 -6.39 -7.54
CA PRO A 157 -10.59 -7.42 -6.51
C PRO A 157 -10.67 -6.81 -5.10
N LYS A 158 -11.32 -7.50 -4.17
CA LYS A 158 -11.46 -7.05 -2.78
C LYS A 158 -10.11 -7.17 -2.04
N PRO A 159 -9.48 -6.05 -1.60
CA PRO A 159 -8.22 -6.08 -0.86
C PRO A 159 -8.38 -6.73 0.51
N LYS A 160 -7.34 -7.45 0.97
CA LYS A 160 -7.28 -8.02 2.31
C LYS A 160 -6.52 -7.16 3.31
N GLY A 161 -5.84 -6.13 2.84
CA GLY A 161 -5.11 -5.21 3.70
C GLY A 161 -4.76 -3.88 3.04
N ALA A 162 -4.05 -3.03 3.75
CA ALA A 162 -3.75 -1.64 3.41
C ALA A 162 -5.04 -0.84 3.12
N PHE A 163 -4.97 0.27 2.40
CA PHE A 163 -6.15 1.05 2.00
C PHE A 163 -6.10 1.44 0.51
N TYR A 164 -5.64 0.48 -0.30
CA TYR A 164 -5.56 0.60 -1.76
C TYR A 164 -6.24 -0.57 -2.44
N ALA A 165 -6.75 -0.30 -3.63
CA ALA A 165 -7.24 -1.29 -4.55
C ALA A 165 -6.70 -1.01 -5.95
N ILE A 166 -6.46 -2.05 -6.75
CA ILE A 166 -6.25 -1.95 -8.18
C ILE A 166 -7.56 -2.30 -8.87
N ALA A 167 -8.04 -1.40 -9.69
CA ALA A 167 -9.19 -1.62 -10.54
C ALA A 167 -8.77 -1.68 -12.01
N LYS A 168 -9.24 -2.69 -12.74
CA LYS A 168 -9.17 -2.73 -14.19
C LYS A 168 -10.41 -2.03 -14.75
N LEU A 169 -10.19 -1.11 -15.68
CA LEU A 169 -11.21 -0.28 -16.31
C LEU A 169 -11.30 -0.56 -17.81
N PRO A 170 -12.46 -0.36 -18.45
CA PRO A 170 -12.62 -0.52 -19.91
C PRO A 170 -12.09 0.73 -20.65
N ILE A 171 -10.77 0.94 -20.61
CA ILE A 171 -10.07 2.11 -21.17
C ILE A 171 -8.87 1.68 -22.02
N ASP A 172 -8.47 2.51 -22.96
CA ASP A 172 -7.32 2.27 -23.82
C ASP A 172 -5.99 2.41 -23.08
N ASN A 173 -5.89 3.43 -22.22
CA ASN A 173 -4.65 3.74 -21.51
C ASN A 173 -4.92 4.49 -20.20
N ALA A 174 -4.42 3.96 -19.08
CA ALA A 174 -4.65 4.50 -17.76
C ALA A 174 -4.02 5.88 -17.53
N ASP A 175 -2.83 6.14 -18.11
CA ASP A 175 -2.18 7.45 -17.98
C ASP A 175 -2.99 8.54 -18.67
N LYS A 176 -3.48 8.27 -19.90
CA LYS A 176 -4.35 9.20 -20.63
C LYS A 176 -5.68 9.41 -19.92
N PHE A 177 -6.29 8.34 -19.42
CA PHE A 177 -7.54 8.43 -18.70
C PHE A 177 -7.41 9.28 -17.43
N CYS A 178 -6.37 9.02 -16.63
CA CYS A 178 -6.12 9.79 -15.41
C CYS A 178 -5.85 11.27 -15.71
N GLN A 179 -5.12 11.57 -16.79
CA GLN A 179 -4.88 12.95 -17.23
C GLN A 179 -6.18 13.62 -17.69
N TRP A 180 -6.95 12.96 -18.54
CA TRP A 180 -8.23 13.45 -19.06
C TRP A 180 -9.24 13.74 -17.93
N LEU A 181 -9.30 12.89 -16.89
CA LEU A 181 -10.15 13.13 -15.71
C LEU A 181 -9.85 14.49 -15.05
N LEU A 182 -8.59 14.93 -15.05
CA LEU A 182 -8.17 16.16 -14.39
C LEU A 182 -8.25 17.40 -15.29
N GLU A 183 -8.14 17.22 -16.61
CA GLU A 183 -8.05 18.34 -17.56
C GLU A 183 -9.38 18.63 -18.27
N ASP A 184 -10.15 17.57 -18.59
CA ASP A 184 -11.28 17.67 -19.53
C ASP A 184 -12.61 17.20 -18.95
N PHE A 185 -12.60 16.47 -17.82
CA PHE A 185 -13.82 15.87 -17.27
C PHE A 185 -14.29 16.54 -15.98
N GLU A 186 -15.58 16.80 -15.95
CA GLU A 186 -16.30 17.29 -14.76
C GLU A 186 -17.69 16.67 -14.70
N PHE A 187 -18.12 16.27 -13.52
CA PHE A 187 -19.48 15.84 -13.24
C PHE A 187 -19.97 16.51 -11.93
N ASN A 188 -21.00 17.36 -12.03
CA ASN A 188 -21.52 18.13 -10.90
C ASN A 188 -20.46 18.98 -10.16
N GLY A 189 -19.55 19.62 -10.88
CA GLY A 189 -18.46 20.41 -10.29
C GLY A 189 -17.34 19.58 -9.65
N GLN A 190 -17.27 18.28 -9.93
CA GLN A 190 -16.31 17.36 -9.31
C GLN A 190 -15.62 16.47 -10.35
N THR A 191 -14.42 16.05 -10.03
CA THR A 191 -13.70 14.98 -10.74
C THR A 191 -13.00 14.06 -9.75
N VAL A 192 -12.41 12.96 -10.23
CA VAL A 192 -11.64 12.03 -9.41
C VAL A 192 -10.19 11.99 -9.83
N MET A 193 -9.30 11.96 -8.84
CA MET A 193 -7.87 11.79 -9.06
C MET A 193 -7.48 10.35 -8.75
N LEU A 194 -6.99 9.64 -9.76
CA LEU A 194 -6.52 8.26 -9.68
C LEU A 194 -5.02 8.19 -9.99
N ALA A 195 -4.37 7.10 -9.57
CA ALA A 195 -2.99 6.84 -9.96
C ALA A 195 -2.99 5.76 -11.06
N PRO A 196 -2.46 6.04 -12.27
CA PRO A 196 -2.33 5.02 -13.29
C PRO A 196 -1.39 3.91 -12.81
N ALA A 197 -1.72 2.65 -13.11
CA ALA A 197 -0.96 1.52 -12.59
C ALA A 197 0.27 1.15 -13.44
N THR A 198 0.48 1.76 -14.58
CA THR A 198 1.61 1.52 -15.49
C THR A 198 2.97 1.61 -14.80
N GLY A 199 3.13 2.60 -13.89
CA GLY A 199 4.36 2.81 -13.13
C GLY A 199 4.63 1.78 -12.01
N PHE A 200 3.68 0.90 -11.69
CA PHE A 200 3.86 -0.16 -10.69
C PHE A 200 4.38 -1.47 -11.26
N TYR A 201 4.44 -1.61 -12.58
CA TYR A 201 4.87 -2.82 -13.27
C TYR A 201 6.26 -2.66 -13.88
N ALA A 202 7.13 -3.65 -13.66
CA ALA A 202 8.41 -3.75 -14.37
C ALA A 202 8.24 -4.26 -15.82
N THR A 203 7.15 -4.99 -16.09
CA THR A 203 6.85 -5.51 -17.42
C THR A 203 6.27 -4.41 -18.29
N LYS A 204 6.94 -4.10 -19.40
CA LYS A 204 6.48 -3.11 -20.38
C LYS A 204 5.11 -3.45 -20.92
N GLY A 205 4.20 -2.48 -20.90
CA GLY A 205 2.82 -2.62 -21.37
C GLY A 205 1.84 -3.24 -20.37
N ALA A 206 2.30 -3.65 -19.16
CA ALA A 206 1.39 -4.04 -18.10
C ALA A 206 0.74 -2.81 -17.43
N GLY A 207 -0.44 -3.00 -16.83
CA GLY A 207 -1.14 -1.96 -16.08
C GLY A 207 -1.82 -0.88 -16.93
N GLN A 208 -1.86 -1.01 -18.27
CA GLN A 208 -2.41 0.04 -19.15
C GLN A 208 -3.92 0.28 -18.97
N GLN A 209 -4.64 -0.71 -18.48
CA GLN A 209 -6.08 -0.61 -18.19
C GLN A 209 -6.36 -0.58 -16.68
N GLU A 210 -5.32 -0.36 -15.86
CA GLU A 210 -5.44 -0.47 -14.42
C GLU A 210 -5.11 0.85 -13.74
N VAL A 211 -5.84 1.13 -12.67
CA VAL A 211 -5.63 2.29 -11.80
C VAL A 211 -5.56 1.87 -10.34
N ARG A 212 -4.73 2.54 -9.56
CA ARG A 212 -4.75 2.42 -8.11
C ARG A 212 -5.72 3.45 -7.52
N ILE A 213 -6.57 2.98 -6.63
CA ILE A 213 -7.53 3.79 -5.86
C ILE A 213 -7.14 3.71 -4.39
N ALA A 214 -7.09 4.87 -3.71
CA ALA A 214 -6.92 4.96 -2.26
C ALA A 214 -8.27 5.33 -1.63
N TYR A 215 -8.84 4.44 -0.81
CA TYR A 215 -10.14 4.68 -0.18
C TYR A 215 -9.99 5.37 1.19
N VAL A 216 -9.37 6.58 1.15
CA VAL A 216 -9.01 7.36 2.36
C VAL A 216 -9.97 8.50 2.68
N LEU A 217 -10.90 8.80 1.79
CA LEU A 217 -11.92 9.82 2.00
C LEU A 217 -13.04 9.29 2.92
N ASN A 218 -13.93 10.19 3.38
CA ASN A 218 -15.13 9.77 4.08
C ASN A 218 -16.10 9.00 3.15
N LYS A 219 -17.07 8.30 3.71
CA LYS A 219 -17.97 7.40 2.97
C LYS A 219 -18.76 8.11 1.88
N GLU A 220 -19.35 9.27 2.17
CA GLU A 220 -20.11 10.09 1.21
C GLU A 220 -19.23 10.51 0.02
N ALA A 221 -18.01 10.97 0.28
CA ALA A 221 -17.08 11.36 -0.78
C ALA A 221 -16.63 10.16 -1.64
N LEU A 222 -16.52 8.95 -1.05
CA LEU A 222 -16.22 7.72 -1.79
C LEU A 222 -17.39 7.26 -2.65
N GLU A 223 -18.62 7.37 -2.16
CA GLU A 223 -19.85 7.12 -2.96
C GLU A 223 -19.93 8.06 -4.16
N ASN A 224 -19.72 9.36 -3.93
CA ASN A 224 -19.67 10.36 -5.00
C ASN A 224 -18.52 10.10 -5.99
N ALA A 225 -17.35 9.68 -5.53
CA ALA A 225 -16.23 9.34 -6.39
C ALA A 225 -16.53 8.13 -7.30
N VAL A 226 -17.24 7.12 -6.80
CA VAL A 226 -17.68 5.97 -7.61
C VAL A 226 -18.69 6.42 -8.68
N ILE A 227 -19.68 7.25 -8.33
CA ILE A 227 -20.64 7.79 -9.30
C ILE A 227 -19.92 8.64 -10.35
N CYS A 228 -19.01 9.51 -9.93
CA CYS A 228 -18.23 10.37 -10.81
C CYS A 228 -17.40 9.52 -11.80
N LEU A 229 -16.79 8.43 -11.34
CA LEU A 229 -16.02 7.51 -12.20
C LEU A 229 -16.93 6.73 -13.17
N GLU A 230 -18.12 6.33 -12.75
CA GLU A 230 -19.12 5.70 -13.63
C GLU A 230 -19.51 6.63 -14.77
N GLU A 231 -19.81 7.91 -14.47
CA GLU A 231 -20.16 8.90 -15.49
C GLU A 231 -18.97 9.20 -16.40
N ALA A 232 -17.76 9.29 -15.86
CA ALA A 232 -16.54 9.46 -16.65
C ALA A 232 -16.35 8.33 -17.67
N LEU A 233 -16.55 7.07 -17.27
CA LEU A 233 -16.42 5.91 -18.16
C LEU A 233 -17.48 5.84 -19.24
N LYS A 234 -18.63 6.53 -19.08
CA LYS A 234 -19.66 6.64 -20.14
C LYS A 234 -19.23 7.55 -21.29
N VAL A 235 -18.43 8.58 -21.00
CA VAL A 235 -18.11 9.66 -21.95
C VAL A 235 -16.63 9.71 -22.34
N TYR A 236 -15.77 8.89 -21.74
CA TYR A 236 -14.35 8.86 -22.07
C TYR A 236 -14.11 8.46 -23.53
N PRO A 237 -13.35 9.28 -24.33
CA PRO A 237 -13.13 9.01 -25.74
C PRO A 237 -12.34 7.73 -26.04
N GLY A 238 -11.53 7.26 -25.09
CA GLY A 238 -10.69 6.06 -25.21
C GLY A 238 -11.31 4.82 -24.55
N LYS A 239 -12.64 4.74 -24.42
CA LYS A 239 -13.34 3.54 -23.92
C LYS A 239 -13.18 2.37 -24.89
N VAL A 240 -12.94 1.16 -24.37
CA VAL A 240 -12.75 -0.10 -25.14
C VAL A 240 -13.76 -1.17 -24.70
#